data_299980b35a4b7b4813be9f1adc14ea4c
#
_entry.id   299980b35a4b7b4813be9f1adc14ea4c
#
_cell.length_a   1.000
_cell.length_b   1.000
_cell.length_c   1.000
_cell.angle_alpha   90.00
_cell.angle_beta   90.00
_cell.angle_gamma   90.00
#
_symmetry.space_group_name_H-M   'P 1'
#
loop_
_entity.id
_entity.type
_entity.pdbx_description
1 polymer ?
#
loop_
_entity_poly.entity_id
_entity_poly.type
_entity_poly.pdbx_seq_one_letter_code
_entity_poly.pdbx_strand_id
1 'polypeptide(L)'
;MAEHGFANLGMDRIAEAMEYSKGTIYQHFQCKEEVLMQLCMRGLRIWGEFFDRALAFRGNSRERLQAFHLGHDYYARLYPVEYEASYTVKSAGVRDKISADNHAAHNALLKEVLDRVVVVVDEAIAAGDLSLPRDMRPQDLVYGFWAVHYGELMMENYNFGYGAMGIGNRESTVRTVLRALLDGLGWRPLSSQHDFAAVAERIGREVFPQEVARLAGREGEQAS
;
A
#
# COMPACT_ATOMS: atom_id res chain seq x y z
N MET A 1 -17.99 1.66 7.01
CA MET A 1 -17.30 0.82 6.03
C MET A 1 -16.95 -0.52 6.63
N ALA A 2 -16.24 -0.59 7.75
CA ALA A 2 -15.78 -1.87 8.32
C ALA A 2 -16.89 -2.92 8.53
N GLU A 3 -18.10 -2.52 8.95
CA GLU A 3 -19.19 -3.48 9.25
C GLU A 3 -20.16 -3.74 8.09
N HIS A 4 -20.30 -2.80 7.14
CA HIS A 4 -21.39 -2.86 6.15
C HIS A 4 -20.93 -2.64 4.71
N GLY A 5 -19.65 -2.38 4.47
CA GLY A 5 -19.11 -2.04 3.17
C GLY A 5 -19.59 -0.69 2.61
N PHE A 6 -18.93 -0.19 1.57
CA PHE A 6 -19.26 1.10 0.94
C PHE A 6 -20.65 1.13 0.28
N ALA A 7 -21.09 0.01 -0.28
CA ALA A 7 -22.39 -0.06 -0.98
C ALA A 7 -23.56 0.37 -0.07
N ASN A 8 -23.50 -0.02 1.20
CA ASN A 8 -24.55 0.26 2.20
C ASN A 8 -24.32 1.56 2.98
N LEU A 9 -23.30 2.34 2.64
CA LEU A 9 -23.05 3.64 3.24
C LEU A 9 -23.94 4.69 2.59
N GLY A 10 -24.69 5.44 3.42
CA GLY A 10 -25.52 6.59 3.00
C GLY A 10 -25.10 7.86 3.73
N MET A 11 -25.29 9.03 3.13
CA MET A 11 -24.98 10.33 3.75
C MET A 11 -25.73 10.54 5.07
N ASP A 12 -26.95 10.01 5.17
CA ASP A 12 -27.77 10.08 6.39
C ASP A 12 -27.14 9.29 7.53
N ARG A 13 -26.63 8.08 7.26
CA ARG A 13 -25.95 7.27 8.26
C ARG A 13 -24.60 7.87 8.68
N ILE A 14 -23.93 8.56 7.75
CA ILE A 14 -22.68 9.30 8.08
C ILE A 14 -23.02 10.44 9.04
N ALA A 15 -24.08 11.21 8.76
CA ALA A 15 -24.51 12.33 9.60
C ALA A 15 -24.88 11.83 11.01
N GLU A 16 -25.67 10.77 11.11
CA GLU A 16 -26.08 10.15 12.37
C GLU A 16 -24.86 9.66 13.18
N ALA A 17 -23.94 8.91 12.55
CA ALA A 17 -22.73 8.39 13.20
C ALA A 17 -21.78 9.50 13.69
N MET A 18 -21.79 10.67 13.06
CA MET A 18 -20.96 11.81 13.43
C MET A 18 -21.69 12.80 14.35
N GLU A 19 -22.94 12.53 14.70
CA GLU A 19 -23.80 13.42 15.50
C GLU A 19 -23.98 14.83 14.86
N TYR A 20 -23.92 14.91 13.52
CA TYR A 20 -24.14 16.13 12.77
C TYR A 20 -25.50 16.14 12.06
N SER A 21 -26.02 17.34 11.77
CA SER A 21 -27.18 17.47 10.88
C SER A 21 -26.81 17.05 9.46
N LYS A 22 -27.79 16.54 8.71
CA LYS A 22 -27.61 16.23 7.27
C LYS A 22 -27.11 17.47 6.51
N GLY A 23 -27.69 18.66 6.80
CA GLY A 23 -27.26 19.91 6.19
C GLY A 23 -25.79 20.21 6.41
N THR A 24 -25.27 19.94 7.60
CA THR A 24 -23.84 20.12 7.92
C THR A 24 -22.96 19.22 7.07
N ILE A 25 -23.32 17.94 6.89
CA ILE A 25 -22.54 17.01 6.07
C ILE A 25 -22.58 17.43 4.59
N TYR A 26 -23.76 17.83 4.06
CA TYR A 26 -23.88 18.27 2.67
C TYR A 26 -23.21 19.62 2.37
N GLN A 27 -22.89 20.44 3.39
CA GLN A 27 -22.04 21.62 3.21
C GLN A 27 -20.57 21.26 2.88
N HIS A 28 -20.10 20.09 3.32
CA HIS A 28 -18.71 19.64 3.13
C HIS A 28 -18.55 18.63 2.00
N PHE A 29 -19.57 17.79 1.76
CA PHE A 29 -19.50 16.68 0.80
C PHE A 29 -20.78 16.63 -0.03
N GLN A 30 -20.65 16.66 -1.35
CA GLN A 30 -21.80 16.58 -2.25
C GLN A 30 -22.40 15.17 -2.30
N CYS A 31 -21.58 14.12 -2.11
CA CYS A 31 -21.99 12.73 -2.14
C CYS A 31 -21.06 11.84 -1.28
N LYS A 32 -21.49 10.61 -1.05
CA LYS A 32 -20.70 9.64 -0.28
C LYS A 32 -19.38 9.26 -0.94
N GLU A 33 -19.30 9.37 -2.25
CA GLU A 33 -18.10 9.11 -3.04
C GLU A 33 -17.00 10.15 -2.76
N GLU A 34 -17.38 11.41 -2.50
CA GLU A 34 -16.44 12.44 -2.03
C GLU A 34 -15.91 12.14 -0.62
N VAL A 35 -16.76 11.66 0.28
CA VAL A 35 -16.31 11.20 1.62
C VAL A 35 -15.31 10.04 1.48
N LEU A 36 -15.59 9.07 0.60
CA LEU A 36 -14.70 7.95 0.33
C LEU A 36 -13.34 8.43 -0.21
N MET A 37 -13.33 9.43 -1.11
CA MET A 37 -12.10 10.02 -1.63
C MET A 37 -11.27 10.68 -0.53
N GLN A 38 -11.89 11.39 0.41
CA GLN A 38 -11.18 11.96 1.56
C GLN A 38 -10.58 10.86 2.46
N LEU A 39 -11.29 9.74 2.65
CA LEU A 39 -10.78 8.59 3.37
C LEU A 39 -9.57 7.96 2.65
N CYS A 40 -9.66 7.83 1.33
CA CYS A 40 -8.55 7.37 0.50
C CYS A 40 -7.32 8.29 0.62
N MET A 41 -7.52 9.62 0.54
CA MET A 41 -6.42 10.59 0.70
C MET A 41 -5.83 10.58 2.11
N ARG A 42 -6.64 10.35 3.16
CA ARG A 42 -6.14 10.11 4.51
C ARG A 42 -5.24 8.87 4.54
N GLY A 43 -5.68 7.78 3.90
CA GLY A 43 -4.88 6.57 3.78
C GLY A 43 -3.56 6.80 3.06
N LEU A 44 -3.54 7.58 1.98
CA LEU A 44 -2.30 7.94 1.28
C LEU A 44 -1.33 8.74 2.17
N ARG A 45 -1.82 9.64 3.04
CA ARG A 45 -0.95 10.37 3.98
C ARG A 45 -0.33 9.41 5.00
N ILE A 46 -1.14 8.53 5.58
CA ILE A 46 -0.64 7.49 6.51
C ILE A 46 0.40 6.62 5.80
N TRP A 47 0.11 6.16 4.59
CA TRP A 47 1.05 5.36 3.80
C TRP A 47 2.35 6.12 3.49
N GLY A 48 2.25 7.42 3.19
CA GLY A 48 3.40 8.31 3.04
C GLY A 48 4.30 8.35 4.28
N GLU A 49 3.72 8.41 5.49
CA GLU A 49 4.47 8.38 6.75
C GLU A 49 5.23 7.04 6.95
N PHE A 50 4.65 5.92 6.54
CA PHE A 50 5.34 4.62 6.52
C PHE A 50 6.52 4.66 5.55
N PHE A 51 6.33 5.27 4.39
CA PHE A 51 7.36 5.37 3.37
C PHE A 51 8.47 6.34 3.74
N ASP A 52 8.19 7.44 4.44
CA ASP A 52 9.22 8.34 4.98
C ASP A 52 10.14 7.60 5.97
N ARG A 53 9.58 6.74 6.83
CA ARG A 53 10.36 5.90 7.75
C ARG A 53 11.17 4.84 6.99
N ALA A 54 10.59 4.20 5.98
CA ALA A 54 11.30 3.23 5.14
C ALA A 54 12.46 3.88 4.38
N LEU A 55 12.26 5.10 3.86
CA LEU A 55 13.30 5.87 3.17
C LEU A 55 14.49 6.19 4.07
N ALA A 56 14.25 6.44 5.37
CA ALA A 56 15.27 6.73 6.36
C ALA A 56 16.03 5.49 6.86
N PHE A 57 15.62 4.27 6.47
CA PHE A 57 16.28 3.04 6.89
C PHE A 57 17.74 2.99 6.39
N ARG A 58 18.67 2.65 7.30
CA ARG A 58 20.09 2.53 7.00
C ARG A 58 20.41 1.15 6.44
N GLY A 59 20.45 1.06 5.12
CA GLY A 59 20.73 -0.16 4.37
C GLY A 59 21.11 0.14 2.93
N ASN A 60 21.49 -0.89 2.17
CA ASN A 60 21.65 -0.75 0.73
C ASN A 60 20.30 -0.47 0.04
N SER A 61 20.31 -0.10 -1.23
CA SER A 61 19.11 0.27 -1.98
C SER A 61 18.05 -0.83 -1.99
N ARG A 62 18.46 -2.09 -2.08
CA ARG A 62 17.55 -3.23 -2.11
C ARG A 62 16.96 -3.56 -0.74
N GLU A 63 17.70 -3.38 0.35
CA GLU A 63 17.18 -3.46 1.72
C GLU A 63 16.17 -2.34 2.01
N ARG A 64 16.43 -1.12 1.50
CA ARG A 64 15.49 0.01 1.61
C ARG A 64 14.21 -0.24 0.82
N LEU A 65 14.31 -0.84 -0.39
CA LEU A 65 13.12 -1.26 -1.12
C LEU A 65 12.30 -2.29 -0.33
N GLN A 66 12.96 -3.22 0.38
CA GLN A 66 12.27 -4.16 1.27
C GLN A 66 11.57 -3.45 2.43
N ALA A 67 12.14 -2.36 2.96
CA ALA A 67 11.47 -1.56 3.99
C ALA A 67 10.18 -0.90 3.48
N PHE A 68 10.16 -0.43 2.23
CA PHE A 68 8.92 0.05 1.57
C PHE A 68 7.88 -1.06 1.44
N HIS A 69 8.30 -2.26 1.03
CA HIS A 69 7.40 -3.41 0.92
C HIS A 69 6.75 -3.74 2.27
N LEU A 70 7.54 -3.88 3.33
CA LEU A 70 7.04 -4.16 4.68
C LEU A 70 6.16 -3.02 5.21
N GLY A 71 6.54 -1.77 4.95
CA GLY A 71 5.73 -0.61 5.32
C GLY A 71 4.36 -0.63 4.64
N HIS A 72 4.30 -1.03 3.37
CA HIS A 72 3.03 -1.19 2.65
C HIS A 72 2.17 -2.31 3.25
N ASP A 73 2.75 -3.47 3.55
CA ASP A 73 2.05 -4.59 4.18
C ASP A 73 1.49 -4.21 5.56
N TYR A 74 2.30 -3.58 6.41
CA TYR A 74 1.85 -3.10 7.71
C TYR A 74 0.73 -2.05 7.58
N TYR A 75 0.84 -1.11 6.64
CA TYR A 75 -0.21 -0.15 6.37
C TYR A 75 -1.52 -0.85 5.99
N ALA A 76 -1.48 -1.78 5.05
CA ALA A 76 -2.67 -2.50 4.58
C ALA A 76 -3.37 -3.26 5.72
N ARG A 77 -2.61 -3.95 6.56
CA ARG A 77 -3.11 -4.75 7.69
C ARG A 77 -3.63 -3.89 8.86
N LEU A 78 -3.01 -2.75 9.11
CA LEU A 78 -3.36 -1.89 10.26
C LEU A 78 -4.46 -0.87 9.93
N TYR A 79 -4.61 -0.50 8.66
CA TYR A 79 -5.57 0.50 8.18
C TYR A 79 -6.45 -0.05 7.04
N PRO A 80 -7.17 -1.18 7.29
CA PRO A 80 -7.89 -1.89 6.24
C PRO A 80 -9.00 -1.06 5.60
N VAL A 81 -9.61 -0.13 6.34
CA VAL A 81 -10.69 0.74 5.85
C VAL A 81 -10.17 1.76 4.84
N GLU A 82 -9.06 2.45 5.17
CA GLU A 82 -8.40 3.39 4.26
C GLU A 82 -7.82 2.67 3.05
N TYR A 83 -7.34 1.47 3.27
CA TYR A 83 -6.81 0.64 2.22
C TYR A 83 -7.90 0.17 1.25
N GLU A 84 -9.06 -0.30 1.76
CA GLU A 84 -10.24 -0.60 0.96
C GLU A 84 -10.71 0.63 0.16
N ALA A 85 -10.69 1.81 0.77
CA ALA A 85 -11.02 3.05 0.08
C ALA A 85 -10.14 3.29 -1.15
N SER A 86 -8.85 2.93 -1.09
CA SER A 86 -7.87 3.18 -2.16
C SER A 86 -8.20 2.47 -3.49
N TYR A 87 -8.88 1.33 -3.46
CA TYR A 87 -9.33 0.64 -4.66
C TYR A 87 -10.81 0.86 -4.97
N THR A 88 -11.65 1.11 -3.96
CA THR A 88 -13.07 1.40 -4.18
C THR A 88 -13.27 2.71 -4.96
N VAL A 89 -12.47 3.75 -4.71
CA VAL A 89 -12.51 5.03 -5.46
C VAL A 89 -12.18 4.88 -6.95
N LYS A 90 -11.51 3.80 -7.34
CA LYS A 90 -11.11 3.54 -8.74
C LYS A 90 -12.20 2.83 -9.54
N SER A 91 -13.24 2.28 -8.89
CA SER A 91 -14.37 1.67 -9.59
C SER A 91 -15.14 2.72 -10.38
N ALA A 92 -15.60 2.37 -11.59
CA ALA A 92 -16.25 3.32 -12.51
C ALA A 92 -17.45 4.03 -11.87
N GLY A 93 -18.31 3.29 -11.16
CA GLY A 93 -19.50 3.83 -10.50
C GLY A 93 -19.23 4.80 -9.34
N VAL A 94 -18.02 4.82 -8.81
CA VAL A 94 -17.56 5.74 -7.76
C VAL A 94 -16.76 6.88 -8.37
N ARG A 95 -15.77 6.56 -9.18
CA ARG A 95 -14.84 7.51 -9.79
C ARG A 95 -15.55 8.65 -10.50
N ASP A 96 -16.56 8.36 -11.27
CA ASP A 96 -17.24 9.33 -12.11
C ASP A 96 -18.12 10.34 -11.32
N LYS A 97 -18.30 10.11 -10.01
CA LYS A 97 -19.02 11.00 -9.10
C LYS A 97 -18.13 11.90 -8.26
N ILE A 98 -16.82 11.72 -8.36
CA ILE A 98 -15.83 12.49 -7.62
C ILE A 98 -15.41 13.69 -8.46
N SER A 99 -15.27 14.84 -7.83
CA SER A 99 -14.88 16.10 -8.50
C SER A 99 -13.48 16.00 -9.12
N ALA A 100 -13.26 16.77 -10.20
CA ALA A 100 -11.97 16.86 -10.86
C ALA A 100 -10.86 17.34 -9.91
N ASP A 101 -11.17 18.27 -9.01
CA ASP A 101 -10.24 18.81 -8.03
C ASP A 101 -9.79 17.73 -7.04
N ASN A 102 -10.72 16.91 -6.54
CA ASN A 102 -10.37 15.79 -5.66
C ASN A 102 -9.58 14.71 -6.39
N HIS A 103 -9.85 14.44 -7.66
CA HIS A 103 -9.00 13.56 -8.49
C HIS A 103 -7.59 14.12 -8.65
N ALA A 104 -7.44 15.41 -8.93
CA ALA A 104 -6.14 16.05 -9.07
C ALA A 104 -5.35 16.00 -7.75
N ALA A 105 -5.99 16.31 -6.63
CA ALA A 105 -5.39 16.24 -5.29
C ALA A 105 -4.94 14.82 -4.92
N HIS A 106 -5.79 13.82 -5.20
CA HIS A 106 -5.46 12.41 -4.99
C HIS A 106 -4.24 11.99 -5.82
N ASN A 107 -4.22 12.33 -7.11
CA ASN A 107 -3.12 11.95 -8.00
C ASN A 107 -1.81 12.63 -7.60
N ALA A 108 -1.84 13.90 -7.18
CA ALA A 108 -0.66 14.59 -6.66
C ALA A 108 -0.12 13.88 -5.42
N LEU A 109 -0.98 13.57 -4.45
CA LEU A 109 -0.58 12.88 -3.23
C LEU A 109 -0.04 11.46 -3.49
N LEU A 110 -0.69 10.70 -4.39
CA LEU A 110 -0.20 9.38 -4.80
C LEU A 110 1.18 9.46 -5.43
N LYS A 111 1.39 10.48 -6.31
CA LYS A 111 2.70 10.71 -6.91
C LYS A 111 3.76 10.99 -5.85
N GLU A 112 3.48 11.85 -4.87
CA GLU A 112 4.41 12.15 -3.77
C GLU A 112 4.80 10.90 -2.99
N VAL A 113 3.85 9.99 -2.72
CA VAL A 113 4.13 8.72 -2.03
C VAL A 113 5.04 7.82 -2.87
N LEU A 114 4.77 7.68 -4.17
CA LEU A 114 5.55 6.81 -5.05
C LEU A 114 6.94 7.39 -5.39
N ASP A 115 7.09 8.71 -5.45
CA ASP A 115 8.37 9.37 -5.70
C ASP A 115 9.43 8.99 -4.64
N ARG A 116 9.03 8.68 -3.40
CA ARG A 116 9.94 8.18 -2.35
C ARG A 116 10.62 6.86 -2.75
N VAL A 117 9.89 5.99 -3.42
CA VAL A 117 10.45 4.72 -3.92
C VAL A 117 11.35 4.98 -5.14
N VAL A 118 10.97 5.92 -6.01
CA VAL A 118 11.78 6.33 -7.15
C VAL A 118 13.16 6.81 -6.72
N VAL A 119 13.27 7.57 -5.61
CA VAL A 119 14.56 8.00 -5.06
C VAL A 119 15.49 6.80 -4.79
N VAL A 120 14.98 5.70 -4.22
CA VAL A 120 15.79 4.51 -3.94
C VAL A 120 16.22 3.80 -5.23
N VAL A 121 15.36 3.80 -6.26
CA VAL A 121 15.72 3.26 -7.58
C VAL A 121 16.83 4.10 -8.23
N ASP A 122 16.70 5.43 -8.20
CA ASP A 122 17.70 6.35 -8.77
C ASP A 122 19.05 6.21 -8.05
N GLU A 123 19.05 6.10 -6.72
CA GLU A 123 20.26 5.85 -5.94
C GLU A 123 20.92 4.51 -6.30
N ALA A 124 20.13 3.44 -6.50
CA ALA A 124 20.64 2.14 -6.91
C ALA A 124 21.31 2.20 -8.30
N ILE A 125 20.72 2.96 -9.23
CA ILE A 125 21.30 3.19 -10.56
C ILE A 125 22.60 3.99 -10.45
N ALA A 126 22.60 5.06 -9.66
CA ALA A 126 23.77 5.90 -9.45
C ALA A 126 24.94 5.14 -8.78
N ALA A 127 24.63 4.20 -7.88
CA ALA A 127 25.61 3.34 -7.22
C ALA A 127 26.11 2.20 -8.12
N GLY A 128 25.48 1.93 -9.26
CA GLY A 128 25.79 0.80 -10.12
C GLY A 128 25.25 -0.54 -9.64
N ASP A 129 24.35 -0.52 -8.63
CA ASP A 129 23.68 -1.71 -8.09
C ASP A 129 22.53 -2.18 -8.99
N LEU A 130 21.99 -1.28 -9.83
CA LEU A 130 20.89 -1.56 -10.75
C LEU A 130 21.18 -0.92 -12.12
N SER A 131 20.89 -1.69 -13.17
CA SER A 131 20.88 -1.18 -14.55
C SER A 131 19.54 -1.52 -15.20
N LEU A 132 18.75 -0.49 -15.51
CA LEU A 132 17.47 -0.70 -16.17
C LEU A 132 17.61 -0.95 -17.66
N PRO A 133 16.71 -1.74 -18.30
CA PRO A 133 16.57 -1.77 -19.75
C PRO A 133 16.39 -0.38 -20.34
N ARG A 134 16.80 -0.16 -21.61
CA ARG A 134 16.79 1.15 -22.26
C ARG A 134 15.42 1.82 -22.34
N ASP A 135 14.37 1.03 -22.41
CA ASP A 135 12.96 1.42 -22.52
C ASP A 135 12.23 1.50 -21.17
N MET A 136 12.95 1.28 -20.06
CA MET A 136 12.38 1.31 -18.71
C MET A 136 12.92 2.48 -17.90
N ARG A 137 12.04 3.29 -17.35
CA ARG A 137 12.39 4.38 -16.41
C ARG A 137 12.21 3.90 -14.97
N PRO A 138 12.82 4.57 -13.98
CA PRO A 138 12.60 4.28 -12.55
C PRO A 138 11.12 4.23 -12.16
N GLN A 139 10.30 5.15 -12.69
CA GLN A 139 8.87 5.20 -12.44
C GLN A 139 8.13 3.98 -12.99
N ASP A 140 8.56 3.44 -14.13
CA ASP A 140 7.95 2.25 -14.73
C ASP A 140 8.20 1.01 -13.87
N LEU A 141 9.40 0.90 -13.29
CA LEU A 141 9.74 -0.15 -12.32
C LEU A 141 8.91 -0.05 -11.04
N VAL A 142 8.80 1.16 -10.47
CA VAL A 142 7.99 1.41 -9.27
C VAL A 142 6.52 1.08 -9.53
N TYR A 143 5.99 1.46 -10.69
CA TYR A 143 4.64 1.10 -11.11
C TYR A 143 4.46 -0.42 -11.20
N GLY A 144 5.42 -1.15 -11.78
CA GLY A 144 5.39 -2.61 -11.87
C GLY A 144 5.31 -3.29 -10.50
N PHE A 145 6.11 -2.84 -9.54
CA PHE A 145 6.04 -3.33 -8.16
C PHE A 145 4.70 -3.03 -7.51
N TRP A 146 4.22 -1.81 -7.66
CA TRP A 146 2.92 -1.43 -7.13
C TRP A 146 1.80 -2.25 -7.74
N ALA A 147 1.84 -2.53 -9.04
CA ALA A 147 0.85 -3.35 -9.74
C ALA A 147 0.81 -4.79 -9.22
N VAL A 148 1.95 -5.41 -8.89
CA VAL A 148 2.01 -6.74 -8.28
C VAL A 148 1.32 -6.75 -6.92
N HIS A 149 1.65 -5.81 -6.05
CA HIS A 149 1.01 -5.68 -4.74
C HIS A 149 -0.49 -5.40 -4.84
N TYR A 150 -0.87 -4.47 -5.72
CA TYR A 150 -2.26 -4.15 -5.96
C TYR A 150 -3.05 -5.37 -6.45
N GLY A 151 -2.45 -6.16 -7.36
CA GLY A 151 -3.04 -7.40 -7.86
C GLY A 151 -3.24 -8.43 -6.76
N GLU A 152 -2.27 -8.62 -5.87
CA GLU A 152 -2.37 -9.52 -4.72
C GLU A 152 -3.59 -9.20 -3.86
N LEU A 153 -3.75 -7.94 -3.53
CA LEU A 153 -4.83 -7.46 -2.68
C LEU A 153 -6.21 -7.57 -3.33
N MET A 154 -6.29 -7.25 -4.62
CA MET A 154 -7.53 -7.44 -5.36
C MET A 154 -7.94 -8.90 -5.36
N MET A 155 -7.00 -9.82 -5.52
CA MET A 155 -7.25 -11.26 -5.44
C MET A 155 -7.70 -11.68 -4.03
N GLU A 156 -7.11 -11.10 -2.98
CA GLU A 156 -7.51 -11.37 -1.59
C GLU A 156 -8.96 -10.99 -1.33
N ASN A 157 -9.37 -9.81 -1.75
CA ASN A 157 -10.72 -9.30 -1.55
C ASN A 157 -11.79 -10.09 -2.32
N TYR A 158 -11.43 -10.72 -3.43
CA TYR A 158 -12.35 -11.58 -4.20
C TYR A 158 -12.46 -12.99 -3.65
N ASN A 159 -11.82 -13.31 -2.51
CA ASN A 159 -11.83 -14.64 -1.90
C ASN A 159 -11.53 -15.75 -2.91
N PHE A 160 -10.54 -15.50 -3.76
CA PHE A 160 -10.07 -16.48 -4.74
C PHE A 160 -9.66 -17.76 -4.01
N GLY A 161 -10.17 -18.90 -4.41
CA GLY A 161 -9.92 -20.19 -3.77
C GLY A 161 -8.46 -20.66 -3.87
N TYR A 162 -7.52 -19.95 -3.26
CA TYR A 162 -6.08 -20.21 -3.32
C TYR A 162 -5.72 -21.66 -2.95
N GLY A 163 -6.42 -22.24 -1.96
CA GLY A 163 -6.24 -23.62 -1.57
C GLY A 163 -6.55 -24.61 -2.70
N ALA A 164 -7.57 -24.33 -3.51
CA ALA A 164 -7.92 -25.15 -4.69
C ALA A 164 -6.86 -25.05 -5.81
N MET A 165 -6.07 -23.94 -5.82
CA MET A 165 -4.96 -23.75 -6.75
C MET A 165 -3.63 -24.31 -6.21
N GLY A 166 -3.61 -24.92 -5.01
CA GLY A 166 -2.40 -25.43 -4.36
C GLY A 166 -1.49 -24.35 -3.77
N ILE A 167 -1.98 -23.11 -3.63
CA ILE A 167 -1.22 -22.01 -3.05
C ILE A 167 -1.38 -22.04 -1.53
N GLY A 168 -0.37 -22.54 -0.82
CA GLY A 168 -0.42 -22.71 0.65
C GLY A 168 -0.14 -21.42 1.43
N ASN A 169 0.77 -20.58 0.93
CA ASN A 169 1.13 -19.30 1.56
C ASN A 169 1.31 -18.22 0.49
N ARG A 170 0.27 -17.40 0.33
CA ARG A 170 0.19 -16.33 -0.66
C ARG A 170 1.28 -15.28 -0.48
N GLU A 171 1.44 -14.78 0.73
CA GLU A 171 2.41 -13.73 1.06
C GLU A 171 3.85 -14.17 0.76
N SER A 172 4.20 -15.42 1.12
CA SER A 172 5.48 -16.01 0.77
C SER A 172 5.66 -16.14 -0.74
N THR A 173 4.60 -16.49 -1.48
CA THR A 173 4.62 -16.60 -2.94
C THR A 173 4.90 -15.26 -3.60
N VAL A 174 4.19 -14.19 -3.22
CA VAL A 174 4.38 -12.85 -3.78
C VAL A 174 5.79 -12.32 -3.47
N ARG A 175 6.25 -12.46 -2.24
CA ARG A 175 7.64 -12.11 -1.88
C ARG A 175 8.69 -12.84 -2.72
N THR A 176 8.47 -14.13 -2.98
CA THR A 176 9.37 -14.92 -3.83
C THR A 176 9.37 -14.43 -5.27
N VAL A 177 8.20 -14.14 -5.84
CA VAL A 177 8.07 -13.57 -7.19
C VAL A 177 8.75 -12.21 -7.29
N LEU A 178 8.52 -11.31 -6.33
CA LEU A 178 9.17 -9.99 -6.31
C LEU A 178 10.70 -10.11 -6.21
N ARG A 179 11.22 -11.02 -5.38
CA ARG A 179 12.67 -11.28 -5.32
C ARG A 179 13.21 -11.76 -6.66
N ALA A 180 12.51 -12.68 -7.31
CA ALA A 180 12.91 -13.19 -8.62
C ALA A 180 12.93 -12.11 -9.70
N LEU A 181 11.95 -11.18 -9.68
CA LEU A 181 11.93 -10.03 -10.58
C LEU A 181 13.13 -9.11 -10.34
N LEU A 182 13.45 -8.81 -9.09
CA LEU A 182 14.60 -7.97 -8.73
C LEU A 182 15.93 -8.64 -9.11
N ASP A 183 16.05 -9.94 -8.88
CA ASP A 183 17.22 -10.72 -9.30
C ASP A 183 17.36 -10.77 -10.82
N GLY A 184 16.23 -10.90 -11.54
CA GLY A 184 16.19 -10.86 -13.01
C GLY A 184 16.62 -9.52 -13.61
N LEU A 185 16.39 -8.40 -12.91
CA LEU A 185 16.90 -7.07 -13.25
C LEU A 185 18.39 -6.90 -12.84
N GLY A 186 18.98 -7.88 -12.16
CA GLY A 186 20.34 -7.79 -11.65
C GLY A 186 20.54 -6.80 -10.52
N TRP A 187 19.46 -6.38 -9.81
CA TRP A 187 19.56 -5.45 -8.70
C TRP A 187 20.31 -6.07 -7.52
N ARG A 188 21.44 -5.49 -7.18
CA ARG A 188 22.33 -6.02 -6.15
C ARG A 188 22.01 -5.51 -4.74
N PRO A 189 22.29 -6.31 -3.68
CA PRO A 189 22.76 -7.70 -3.73
C PRO A 189 21.66 -8.67 -4.19
N LEU A 190 22.04 -9.75 -4.92
CA LEU A 190 21.10 -10.79 -5.33
C LEU A 190 20.58 -11.59 -4.14
N SER A 191 19.39 -12.19 -4.25
CA SER A 191 18.76 -12.96 -3.18
C SER A 191 19.58 -14.18 -2.73
N SER A 192 20.41 -14.73 -3.61
CA SER A 192 21.34 -15.81 -3.28
C SER A 192 22.58 -15.36 -2.49
N GLN A 193 22.81 -14.04 -2.39
CA GLN A 193 24.01 -13.45 -1.79
C GLN A 193 23.72 -12.71 -0.49
N HIS A 194 22.43 -12.60 -0.09
CA HIS A 194 22.02 -11.74 1.02
C HIS A 194 20.85 -12.34 1.79
N ASP A 195 20.91 -12.25 3.12
CA ASP A 195 19.84 -12.75 4.00
C ASP A 195 18.73 -11.70 4.16
N PHE A 196 17.79 -11.68 3.22
CA PHE A 196 16.64 -10.80 3.26
C PHE A 196 15.63 -11.14 4.38
N ALA A 197 15.71 -12.32 5.01
CA ALA A 197 14.90 -12.65 6.17
C ALA A 197 15.41 -11.89 7.41
N ALA A 198 16.72 -11.95 7.66
CA ALA A 198 17.34 -11.17 8.73
C ALA A 198 17.14 -9.64 8.53
N VAL A 199 17.14 -9.16 7.28
CA VAL A 199 16.85 -7.76 6.97
C VAL A 199 15.41 -7.42 7.32
N ALA A 200 14.44 -8.28 7.02
CA ALA A 200 13.02 -8.04 7.38
C ALA A 200 12.83 -7.92 8.90
N GLU A 201 13.47 -8.80 9.68
CA GLU A 201 13.45 -8.72 11.15
C GLU A 201 14.06 -7.40 11.67
N ARG A 202 15.18 -6.98 11.06
CA ARG A 202 15.84 -5.72 11.40
C ARG A 202 14.94 -4.52 11.09
N ILE A 203 14.29 -4.50 9.93
CA ILE A 203 13.34 -3.45 9.54
C ILE A 203 12.17 -3.39 10.53
N GLY A 204 11.59 -4.54 10.88
CA GLY A 204 10.49 -4.60 11.87
C GLY A 204 10.91 -4.00 13.21
N ARG A 205 12.11 -4.29 13.68
CA ARG A 205 12.62 -3.81 14.95
C ARG A 205 13.04 -2.33 14.93
N GLU A 206 13.69 -1.86 13.86
CA GLU A 206 14.29 -0.53 13.79
C GLU A 206 13.34 0.53 13.22
N VAL A 207 12.48 0.16 12.26
CA VAL A 207 11.62 1.10 11.53
C VAL A 207 10.17 1.01 11.99
N PHE A 208 9.66 -0.21 12.24
CA PHE A 208 8.24 -0.47 12.49
C PHE A 208 7.95 -1.23 13.81
N PRO A 209 8.61 -0.91 14.94
CA PRO A 209 8.43 -1.68 16.18
C PRO A 209 7.00 -1.62 16.73
N GLN A 210 6.32 -0.49 16.57
CA GLN A 210 4.94 -0.31 17.04
C GLN A 210 3.95 -1.11 16.19
N GLU A 211 4.15 -1.14 14.89
CA GLU A 211 3.31 -1.88 13.94
C GLU A 211 3.43 -3.39 14.16
N VAL A 212 4.64 -3.88 14.36
CA VAL A 212 4.90 -5.29 14.70
C VAL A 212 4.19 -5.67 16.00
N ALA A 213 4.30 -4.85 17.04
CA ALA A 213 3.64 -5.10 18.32
C ALA A 213 2.09 -5.09 18.20
N ARG A 214 1.53 -4.14 17.43
CA ARG A 214 0.09 -4.04 17.20
C ARG A 214 -0.47 -5.24 16.44
N LEU A 215 0.27 -5.74 15.44
CA LEU A 215 -0.15 -6.92 14.67
C LEU A 215 -0.09 -8.18 15.49
N ALA A 216 0.97 -8.38 16.29
CA ALA A 216 1.07 -9.51 17.21
C ALA A 216 -0.06 -9.54 18.25
N GLY A 217 -0.48 -8.37 18.75
CA GLY A 217 -1.63 -8.26 19.66
C GLY A 217 -2.95 -8.70 19.03
N ARG A 218 -3.21 -8.29 17.77
CA ARG A 218 -4.42 -8.68 17.03
C ARG A 218 -4.49 -10.18 16.72
N GLU A 219 -3.35 -10.79 16.40
CA GLU A 219 -3.29 -12.24 16.15
C GLU A 219 -3.56 -13.04 17.41
N GLY A 220 -3.11 -12.57 18.57
CA GLY A 220 -3.41 -13.16 19.87
C GLY A 220 -4.90 -13.10 20.25
N GLU A 221 -5.57 -11.98 19.95
CA GLU A 221 -7.01 -11.80 20.21
C GLU A 221 -7.90 -12.67 19.29
N GLN A 222 -7.47 -12.94 18.06
CA GLN A 222 -8.22 -13.79 17.10
C GLN A 222 -8.04 -15.29 17.37
N ALA A 223 -7.00 -15.68 18.11
CA ALA A 223 -6.71 -17.07 18.47
C ALA A 223 -7.34 -17.48 19.82
N SER A 224 -7.92 -16.54 20.57
CA SER A 224 -8.58 -16.75 21.87
C SER A 224 -10.08 -16.83 21.73
#